data_18260f4a1521d6e60ef44bb3b7f720c2
#
_entry.id   18260f4a1521d6e60ef44bb3b7f720c2
#
_cell.length_a   1.000
_cell.length_b   1.000
_cell.length_c   1.000
_cell.angle_alpha   90.00
_cell.angle_beta   90.00
_cell.angle_gamma   90.00
#
_symmetry.space_group_name_H-M   'P 1'
#
loop_
_entity.id
_entity.type
_entity.pdbx_description
1 polymer ?
#
loop_
_entity_poly.entity_id
_entity_poly.type
_entity_poly.pdbx_seq_one_letter_code
_entity_poly.pdbx_strand_id
1 'polypeptide(L)'
;PNMGVPNGLVLRVVRNGDTVQEATGITPVKEEQSLLPSSWGTKMIAEVYQYKINHSNVITIPVFEEENVCFNGAKFPEKLEGAVSYSVGGGTILMKKVKLPEYVKDRSIFVELIQWSDGDAYDRTGSVFVIPTDKKQSFLDAMKDLKSVPHFTSGNENYHGLVSTEDYNTPLELMRFFTGFGVRQYNHNIVPGQEWSDSVLYKTEVTALADRLQGEVWIAAYIGNWDAKGHKVTLKMKYYPDENRRMYKVMPLFNTVNYLEQAGQPYPTFMLNDKLNAKFTLKEPVKNAVLYFTTTGHGGWGNGDEFNQKPNTIYLNGEKVISFVPWRDDCGTYRNWNPCSGNFSNGLSSSDLSRSNWCPGTVTNPEYIYLGDLEAGEHTITVAIPQGAPEGGSNSYWCLSGTLLY
;
A
#
# COMPACT_ATOMS: atom_id res chain seq x y z
N PRO A 1 21.81 -16.45 -0.04
CA PRO A 1 21.28 -16.94 -1.31
C PRO A 1 22.46 -17.20 -2.26
N ASN A 2 22.58 -18.40 -2.75
CA ASN A 2 23.71 -18.76 -3.64
C ASN A 2 23.46 -18.40 -5.12
N MET A 3 22.46 -17.58 -5.41
CA MET A 3 22.12 -17.02 -6.73
C MET A 3 22.24 -18.04 -7.90
N GLY A 4 21.79 -19.26 -7.67
CA GLY A 4 21.84 -20.34 -8.66
C GLY A 4 23.16 -21.11 -8.74
N VAL A 5 24.12 -20.86 -7.85
CA VAL A 5 25.35 -21.67 -7.74
C VAL A 5 25.11 -22.80 -6.76
N PRO A 6 25.01 -24.07 -7.20
CA PRO A 6 24.83 -25.19 -6.30
C PRO A 6 26.07 -25.34 -5.40
N ASN A 7 25.87 -25.45 -4.10
CA ASN A 7 26.89 -25.70 -3.10
C ASN A 7 28.08 -24.71 -3.06
N GLY A 8 27.80 -23.43 -3.44
CA GLY A 8 28.84 -22.40 -3.47
C GLY A 8 28.47 -21.16 -2.70
N LEU A 9 29.47 -20.38 -2.30
CA LEU A 9 29.31 -19.03 -1.77
C LEU A 9 29.57 -18.03 -2.90
N VAL A 10 28.60 -17.14 -3.18
CA VAL A 10 28.79 -16.10 -4.17
C VAL A 10 29.64 -14.99 -3.55
N LEU A 11 30.89 -14.87 -3.98
CA LEU A 11 31.82 -13.86 -3.50
C LEU A 11 31.82 -12.60 -4.38
N ARG A 12 31.39 -12.73 -5.63
CA ARG A 12 31.33 -11.61 -6.59
C ARG A 12 30.22 -11.81 -7.59
N VAL A 13 29.48 -10.75 -7.85
CA VAL A 13 28.44 -10.68 -8.89
C VAL A 13 28.85 -9.62 -9.90
N VAL A 14 28.93 -10.02 -11.18
CA VAL A 14 29.22 -9.11 -12.30
C VAL A 14 28.00 -9.07 -13.22
N ARG A 15 27.53 -7.90 -13.61
CA ARG A 15 26.43 -7.69 -14.55
C ARG A 15 26.90 -6.75 -15.66
N ASN A 16 26.82 -7.20 -16.91
CA ASN A 16 27.26 -6.42 -18.09
C ASN A 16 28.72 -5.95 -18.05
N GLY A 17 29.61 -6.71 -17.37
CA GLY A 17 31.00 -6.35 -17.17
C GLY A 17 31.32 -5.57 -15.90
N ASP A 18 30.30 -5.02 -15.23
CA ASP A 18 30.47 -4.25 -13.99
C ASP A 18 30.29 -5.14 -12.77
N THR A 19 31.14 -4.96 -11.75
CA THR A 19 31.00 -5.61 -10.46
C THR A 19 29.90 -4.92 -9.66
N VAL A 20 28.75 -5.59 -9.50
CA VAL A 20 27.61 -5.06 -8.77
C VAL A 20 27.57 -5.45 -7.30
N GLN A 21 28.29 -6.51 -6.96
CA GLN A 21 28.44 -6.97 -5.58
C GLN A 21 29.75 -7.75 -5.43
N GLU A 22 30.50 -7.49 -4.36
CA GLU A 22 31.72 -8.22 -4.04
C GLU A 22 31.85 -8.36 -2.52
N ALA A 23 32.24 -9.57 -2.06
CA ALA A 23 32.54 -9.80 -0.66
C ALA A 23 33.87 -9.10 -0.31
N THR A 24 33.88 -8.22 0.68
CA THR A 24 35.07 -7.51 1.16
C THR A 24 35.85 -8.28 2.22
N GLY A 25 35.28 -9.38 2.72
CA GLY A 25 35.92 -10.26 3.67
C GLY A 25 35.08 -11.50 3.97
N ILE A 26 35.73 -12.54 4.45
CA ILE A 26 35.12 -13.78 4.92
C ILE A 26 35.62 -14.01 6.33
N THR A 27 34.70 -14.10 7.28
CA THR A 27 35.02 -14.43 8.68
C THR A 27 34.50 -15.83 8.98
N PRO A 28 35.34 -16.76 9.46
CA PRO A 28 34.87 -18.06 9.89
C PRO A 28 33.88 -17.91 11.06
N VAL A 29 32.78 -18.62 10.99
CA VAL A 29 31.77 -18.67 12.06
C VAL A 29 31.98 -19.92 12.89
N LYS A 30 31.88 -19.82 14.22
CA LYS A 30 31.96 -20.98 15.09
C LYS A 30 30.82 -21.96 14.84
N GLU A 31 31.04 -23.24 14.96
CA GLU A 31 30.09 -24.33 14.64
C GLU A 31 28.74 -24.23 15.35
N GLU A 32 28.66 -23.55 16.49
CA GLU A 32 27.42 -23.32 17.24
C GLU A 32 26.43 -22.33 16.59
N GLN A 33 26.84 -21.63 15.52
CA GLN A 33 25.98 -20.72 14.80
C GLN A 33 25.36 -21.45 13.61
N SER A 34 24.14 -21.94 13.76
CA SER A 34 23.37 -22.52 12.66
C SER A 34 23.20 -21.53 11.51
N LEU A 35 23.94 -21.78 10.42
CA LEU A 35 23.85 -21.02 9.17
C LEU A 35 22.76 -21.57 8.24
N LEU A 36 21.61 -21.98 8.80
CA LEU A 36 20.47 -22.36 7.99
C LEU A 36 20.02 -21.16 7.12
N PRO A 37 19.71 -21.37 5.84
CA PRO A 37 19.32 -20.27 4.93
C PRO A 37 18.17 -19.39 5.46
N SER A 38 17.24 -19.98 6.21
CA SER A 38 16.12 -19.26 6.86
C SER A 38 16.55 -18.35 8.03
N SER A 39 17.67 -18.66 8.70
CA SER A 39 18.21 -17.85 9.78
C SER A 39 19.30 -16.87 9.31
N TRP A 40 19.84 -17.08 8.13
CA TRP A 40 20.94 -16.30 7.57
C TRP A 40 20.51 -14.89 7.23
N GLY A 41 19.42 -14.73 6.50
CA GLY A 41 18.84 -13.42 6.19
C GLY A 41 18.43 -12.68 7.45
N THR A 42 17.80 -13.36 8.38
CA THR A 42 17.35 -12.78 9.66
C THR A 42 18.53 -12.39 10.55
N LYS A 43 19.61 -13.23 10.63
CA LYS A 43 20.77 -12.89 11.44
C LYS A 43 21.64 -11.81 10.81
N MET A 44 21.92 -11.84 9.51
CA MET A 44 22.68 -10.78 8.86
C MET A 44 21.95 -9.44 8.91
N ILE A 45 20.67 -9.44 8.64
CA ILE A 45 19.85 -8.24 8.76
C ILE A 45 19.75 -7.83 10.23
N ALA A 46 19.50 -8.74 11.16
CA ALA A 46 19.41 -8.42 12.58
C ALA A 46 20.76 -7.96 13.18
N GLU A 47 21.89 -8.53 12.82
CA GLU A 47 23.19 -8.09 13.35
C GLU A 47 23.67 -6.77 12.73
N VAL A 48 23.48 -6.54 11.43
CA VAL A 48 23.77 -5.25 10.81
C VAL A 48 22.79 -4.17 11.31
N TYR A 49 21.53 -4.48 11.50
CA TYR A 49 20.57 -3.58 12.11
C TYR A 49 20.77 -3.46 13.63
N GLN A 50 21.04 -4.51 14.39
CA GLN A 50 21.31 -4.44 15.83
C GLN A 50 22.60 -3.68 16.13
N TYR A 51 23.60 -3.74 15.28
CA TYR A 51 24.82 -2.93 15.44
C TYR A 51 24.55 -1.44 15.19
N LYS A 52 23.60 -1.09 14.31
CA LYS A 52 23.22 0.29 13.99
C LYS A 52 21.98 0.79 14.74
N ILE A 53 21.10 -0.11 15.17
CA ILE A 53 19.86 0.23 15.88
C ILE A 53 20.09 0.00 17.37
N ASN A 54 20.37 1.06 18.07
CA ASN A 54 20.17 1.08 19.51
C ASN A 54 18.65 0.93 19.74
N HIS A 55 18.16 -0.27 20.09
CA HIS A 55 16.73 -0.56 20.29
C HIS A 55 16.08 0.37 21.34
N SER A 56 16.87 0.97 22.26
CA SER A 56 16.41 1.97 23.21
C SER A 56 15.99 3.30 22.56
N ASN A 57 16.38 3.54 21.30
CA ASN A 57 16.11 4.78 20.57
C ASN A 57 15.03 4.64 19.49
N VAL A 58 14.32 3.51 19.41
CA VAL A 58 13.17 3.34 18.52
C VAL A 58 11.96 4.06 19.11
N ILE A 59 11.43 5.04 18.35
CA ILE A 59 10.20 5.72 18.75
C ILE A 59 9.03 4.91 18.18
N THR A 60 8.09 4.52 19.02
CA THR A 60 6.85 3.84 18.61
C THR A 60 5.66 4.70 18.97
N ILE A 61 4.85 5.04 17.98
CA ILE A 61 3.61 5.79 18.15
C ILE A 61 2.44 4.84 17.89
N PRO A 62 1.66 4.47 18.92
CA PRO A 62 0.44 3.69 18.74
C PRO A 62 -0.63 4.58 18.09
N VAL A 63 -1.28 4.07 17.04
CA VAL A 63 -2.39 4.74 16.36
C VAL A 63 -3.70 4.06 16.74
N PHE A 64 -3.82 2.76 16.47
CA PHE A 64 -4.95 1.93 16.82
C PHE A 64 -4.50 0.71 17.63
N GLU A 65 -5.32 0.24 18.56
CA GLU A 65 -5.08 -0.95 19.38
C GLU A 65 -6.33 -1.84 19.38
N GLU A 66 -6.27 -2.97 18.66
CA GLU A 66 -7.36 -3.93 18.51
C GLU A 66 -8.73 -3.32 18.15
N GLU A 67 -8.71 -2.24 17.36
CA GLU A 67 -9.92 -1.53 16.98
C GLU A 67 -10.60 -2.19 15.76
N ASN A 68 -11.94 -2.14 15.74
CA ASN A 68 -12.74 -2.76 14.69
C ASN A 68 -12.85 -1.87 13.45
N VAL A 69 -12.65 -2.49 12.29
CA VAL A 69 -13.00 -1.94 10.97
C VAL A 69 -14.07 -2.85 10.39
N CYS A 70 -15.34 -2.42 10.45
CA CYS A 70 -16.47 -3.27 10.10
C CYS A 70 -17.61 -2.44 9.49
N PHE A 71 -18.36 -3.06 8.57
CA PHE A 71 -19.51 -2.41 7.95
C PHE A 71 -20.67 -2.31 8.94
N ASN A 72 -20.90 -1.12 9.50
CA ASN A 72 -21.87 -0.87 10.55
C ASN A 72 -22.76 0.37 10.30
N GLY A 73 -22.66 0.99 9.11
CA GLY A 73 -23.41 2.17 8.76
C GLY A 73 -22.96 3.46 9.44
N ALA A 74 -21.74 3.47 10.01
CA ALA A 74 -21.18 4.64 10.70
C ALA A 74 -21.14 5.87 9.78
N LYS A 75 -21.69 6.98 10.29
CA LYS A 75 -21.71 8.27 9.60
C LYS A 75 -20.54 9.12 10.05
N PHE A 76 -20.18 10.09 9.22
CA PHE A 76 -19.18 11.08 9.60
C PHE A 76 -19.70 11.92 10.79
N PRO A 77 -18.90 12.13 11.85
CA PRO A 77 -19.33 12.86 13.04
C PRO A 77 -19.50 14.36 12.75
N GLU A 78 -20.40 15.03 13.47
CA GLU A 78 -20.60 16.47 13.34
C GLU A 78 -19.37 17.28 13.74
N LYS A 79 -18.64 16.80 14.76
CA LYS A 79 -17.40 17.40 15.26
C LYS A 79 -16.30 16.34 15.39
N LEU A 80 -15.09 16.76 15.09
CA LEU A 80 -13.87 15.98 15.31
C LEU A 80 -13.12 16.56 16.51
N GLU A 81 -13.02 15.80 17.58
CA GLU A 81 -12.42 16.23 18.85
C GLU A 81 -11.22 15.36 19.22
N GLY A 82 -10.09 16.00 19.54
CA GLY A 82 -8.94 15.37 20.17
C GLY A 82 -8.35 14.16 19.46
N ALA A 83 -7.73 13.31 20.23
CA ALA A 83 -7.02 12.10 19.79
C ALA A 83 -7.86 10.82 19.95
N VAL A 84 -9.17 10.90 19.65
CA VAL A 84 -10.06 9.73 19.67
C VAL A 84 -10.16 9.10 18.28
N SER A 85 -10.47 7.81 18.25
CA SER A 85 -10.70 7.08 17.01
C SER A 85 -12.13 7.30 16.54
N TYR A 86 -12.29 7.48 15.22
CA TYR A 86 -13.58 7.62 14.54
C TYR A 86 -13.76 6.52 13.50
N SER A 87 -14.87 5.81 13.59
CA SER A 87 -15.34 4.92 12.53
C SER A 87 -16.23 5.72 11.58
N VAL A 88 -15.89 5.74 10.28
CA VAL A 88 -16.57 6.53 9.25
C VAL A 88 -16.69 5.73 7.95
N GLY A 89 -17.32 6.32 6.90
CA GLY A 89 -17.44 5.65 5.61
C GLY A 89 -18.20 4.32 5.71
N GLY A 90 -19.34 4.31 6.37
CA GLY A 90 -20.09 3.08 6.63
C GLY A 90 -19.45 2.15 7.65
N GLY A 91 -18.34 2.57 8.28
CA GLY A 91 -17.54 1.76 9.22
C GLY A 91 -16.31 1.12 8.60
N THR A 92 -16.09 1.29 7.30
CA THR A 92 -14.94 0.71 6.58
C THR A 92 -13.64 1.49 6.76
N ILE A 93 -13.72 2.71 7.31
CA ILE A 93 -12.58 3.57 7.61
C ILE A 93 -12.54 3.84 9.12
N LEU A 94 -11.41 3.57 9.71
CA LEU A 94 -11.05 4.00 11.06
C LEU A 94 -10.04 5.12 10.94
N MET A 95 -10.27 6.28 11.58
CA MET A 95 -9.35 7.42 11.52
C MET A 95 -9.10 8.04 12.89
N LYS A 96 -7.90 8.58 13.07
CA LYS A 96 -7.48 9.24 14.32
C LYS A 96 -6.49 10.36 14.04
N LYS A 97 -6.62 11.47 14.75
CA LYS A 97 -5.61 12.52 14.76
C LYS A 97 -4.51 12.17 15.73
N VAL A 98 -3.28 12.09 15.25
CA VAL A 98 -2.11 11.70 16.04
C VAL A 98 -1.02 12.75 15.95
N LYS A 99 -0.24 12.89 17.02
CA LYS A 99 0.95 13.74 17.04
C LYS A 99 2.17 12.87 16.72
N LEU A 100 2.77 13.07 15.55
CA LEU A 100 4.00 12.43 15.14
C LEU A 100 5.20 13.29 15.55
N PRO A 101 6.42 12.69 15.66
CA PRO A 101 7.63 13.46 15.94
C PRO A 101 7.84 14.60 14.93
N GLU A 102 8.20 15.77 15.45
CA GLU A 102 8.62 16.88 14.61
C GLU A 102 9.90 16.47 13.88
N TYR A 103 9.95 16.72 12.59
CA TYR A 103 11.04 16.53 11.66
C TYR A 103 12.20 15.60 12.08
N VAL A 104 12.10 14.34 11.72
CA VAL A 104 13.10 13.30 12.05
C VAL A 104 13.99 13.00 10.84
N LYS A 105 15.08 13.79 10.66
CA LYS A 105 16.03 13.62 9.54
C LYS A 105 16.86 12.34 9.64
N ASP A 106 17.07 11.82 10.82
CA ASP A 106 17.95 10.71 11.16
C ASP A 106 17.16 9.43 11.49
N ARG A 107 15.99 9.26 10.88
CA ARG A 107 15.10 8.13 11.15
C ARG A 107 14.49 7.54 9.89
N SER A 108 14.51 6.23 9.78
CA SER A 108 13.62 5.48 8.88
C SER A 108 12.26 5.28 9.54
N ILE A 109 11.20 5.46 8.77
CA ILE A 109 9.81 5.41 9.25
C ILE A 109 9.11 4.19 8.68
N PHE A 110 8.51 3.39 9.57
CA PHE A 110 7.73 2.20 9.20
C PHE A 110 6.31 2.30 9.71
N VAL A 111 5.38 1.85 8.87
CA VAL A 111 4.02 1.53 9.26
C VAL A 111 3.96 0.04 9.55
N GLU A 112 3.49 -0.35 10.73
CA GLU A 112 3.23 -1.73 11.12
C GLU A 112 1.76 -1.89 11.49
N LEU A 113 1.06 -2.78 10.78
CA LEU A 113 -0.33 -3.10 11.03
C LEU A 113 -0.47 -4.59 11.27
N ILE A 114 -1.06 -4.97 12.41
CA ILE A 114 -1.49 -6.33 12.71
C ILE A 114 -2.98 -6.41 12.47
N GLN A 115 -3.42 -7.39 11.69
CA GLN A 115 -4.81 -7.58 11.33
C GLN A 115 -5.23 -9.03 11.53
N TRP A 116 -6.47 -9.24 11.94
CA TRP A 116 -7.15 -10.53 11.93
C TRP A 116 -8.65 -10.35 11.62
N SER A 117 -9.27 -11.40 11.10
CA SER A 117 -10.71 -11.43 10.89
C SER A 117 -11.45 -11.52 12.22
N ASP A 118 -12.57 -10.78 12.33
CA ASP A 118 -13.51 -10.88 13.45
C ASP A 118 -14.91 -11.29 12.95
N GLY A 119 -15.04 -11.54 11.63
CA GLY A 119 -16.30 -11.95 10.98
C GLY A 119 -16.15 -12.12 9.48
N ASP A 120 -15.49 -11.17 8.82
CA ASP A 120 -15.28 -11.23 7.37
C ASP A 120 -14.26 -12.31 7.00
N ALA A 121 -14.65 -13.20 6.10
CA ALA A 121 -13.80 -14.30 5.64
C ALA A 121 -13.02 -14.00 4.37
N TYR A 122 -13.18 -12.82 3.76
CA TYR A 122 -12.66 -12.52 2.42
C TYR A 122 -11.34 -11.73 2.43
N ASP A 123 -10.64 -11.79 1.31
CA ASP A 123 -9.40 -11.09 0.97
C ASP A 123 -9.65 -9.64 0.56
N ARG A 124 -9.95 -8.79 1.52
CA ARG A 124 -10.33 -7.40 1.29
C ARG A 124 -9.14 -6.50 0.98
N THR A 125 -9.34 -5.55 0.07
CA THR A 125 -8.42 -4.43 -0.11
C THR A 125 -8.36 -3.61 1.18
N GLY A 126 -7.15 -3.42 1.68
CA GLY A 126 -6.85 -2.57 2.82
C GLY A 126 -5.86 -1.47 2.47
N SER A 127 -5.92 -0.37 3.18
CA SER A 127 -4.97 0.73 3.03
C SER A 127 -4.79 1.50 4.33
N VAL A 128 -3.56 1.91 4.61
CA VAL A 128 -3.24 2.91 5.63
C VAL A 128 -2.86 4.19 4.91
N PHE A 129 -3.41 5.32 5.31
CA PHE A 129 -3.17 6.60 4.64
C PHE A 129 -3.21 7.78 5.61
N VAL A 130 -2.55 8.87 5.21
CA VAL A 130 -2.68 10.19 5.83
C VAL A 130 -3.73 10.98 5.08
N ILE A 131 -4.52 11.76 5.82
CA ILE A 131 -5.46 12.75 5.26
C ILE A 131 -4.80 14.13 5.36
N PRO A 132 -4.29 14.69 4.26
CA PRO A 132 -3.74 16.04 4.26
C PRO A 132 -4.84 17.07 4.53
N THR A 133 -4.53 18.06 5.39
CA THR A 133 -5.44 19.15 5.73
C THR A 133 -4.78 20.52 5.53
N ASP A 134 -3.77 20.59 4.69
CA ASP A 134 -2.95 21.77 4.40
C ASP A 134 -3.52 22.65 3.28
N LYS A 135 -4.65 22.26 2.69
CA LYS A 135 -5.37 23.01 1.65
C LYS A 135 -6.79 23.38 2.11
N LYS A 136 -7.50 24.14 1.27
CA LYS A 136 -8.84 24.64 1.56
C LYS A 136 -9.87 23.53 1.76
N GLN A 137 -9.72 22.43 1.02
CA GLN A 137 -10.56 21.24 1.08
C GLN A 137 -9.70 20.02 1.39
N SER A 138 -10.29 19.03 2.05
CA SER A 138 -9.62 17.80 2.45
C SER A 138 -10.52 16.58 2.21
N PHE A 139 -9.97 15.40 2.34
CA PHE A 139 -10.75 14.16 2.30
C PHE A 139 -11.77 14.06 3.44
N LEU A 140 -11.58 14.79 4.56
CA LEU A 140 -12.58 14.89 5.62
C LEU A 140 -13.87 15.54 5.10
N ASP A 141 -13.77 16.51 4.19
CA ASP A 141 -14.92 17.16 3.57
C ASP A 141 -15.63 16.20 2.60
N ALA A 142 -14.88 15.44 1.80
CA ALA A 142 -15.44 14.41 0.92
C ALA A 142 -16.24 13.33 1.67
N MET A 143 -15.82 12.95 2.87
CA MET A 143 -16.52 11.98 3.71
C MET A 143 -17.83 12.54 4.31
N LYS A 144 -17.94 13.87 4.46
CA LYS A 144 -19.19 14.54 4.86
C LYS A 144 -20.16 14.67 3.70
N ASP A 145 -19.64 15.15 2.59
CA ASP A 145 -20.38 15.35 1.35
C ASP A 145 -19.44 15.13 0.17
N LEU A 146 -19.66 14.05 -0.56
CA LEU A 146 -18.84 13.65 -1.71
C LEU A 146 -18.66 14.79 -2.73
N LYS A 147 -19.68 15.63 -2.92
CA LYS A 147 -19.67 16.73 -3.89
C LYS A 147 -18.94 18.00 -3.40
N SER A 148 -18.50 18.02 -2.15
CA SER A 148 -17.79 19.17 -1.57
C SER A 148 -16.34 19.33 -2.05
N VAL A 149 -15.77 18.30 -2.68
CA VAL A 149 -14.37 18.28 -3.16
C VAL A 149 -14.32 18.27 -4.69
N PRO A 150 -13.19 18.65 -5.29
CA PRO A 150 -13.03 18.66 -6.74
C PRO A 150 -13.33 17.29 -7.36
N HIS A 151 -13.83 17.29 -8.60
CA HIS A 151 -14.10 16.09 -9.35
C HIS A 151 -13.19 15.96 -10.58
N PHE A 152 -12.95 14.74 -10.96
CA PHE A 152 -12.36 14.32 -12.23
C PHE A 152 -13.46 13.72 -13.10
N THR A 153 -13.59 14.19 -14.34
CA THR A 153 -14.61 13.67 -15.27
C THR A 153 -14.00 12.59 -16.15
N SER A 154 -14.59 11.40 -16.17
CA SER A 154 -14.24 10.30 -17.08
C SER A 154 -15.52 9.80 -17.76
N GLY A 155 -15.57 9.90 -19.10
CA GLY A 155 -16.80 9.67 -19.84
C GLY A 155 -17.90 10.65 -19.42
N ASN A 156 -19.03 10.12 -18.98
CA ASN A 156 -20.18 10.89 -18.49
C ASN A 156 -20.27 10.94 -16.93
N GLU A 157 -19.27 10.42 -16.23
CA GLU A 157 -19.26 10.30 -14.79
C GLU A 157 -18.29 11.30 -14.13
N ASN A 158 -18.66 11.80 -12.96
CA ASN A 158 -17.81 12.63 -12.12
C ASN A 158 -17.31 11.83 -10.92
N TYR A 159 -15.99 11.77 -10.77
CA TYR A 159 -15.30 11.08 -9.68
C TYR A 159 -14.68 12.09 -8.75
N HIS A 160 -15.22 12.19 -7.54
CA HIS A 160 -14.84 13.21 -6.57
C HIS A 160 -13.61 12.80 -5.74
N GLY A 161 -12.70 13.74 -5.51
CA GLY A 161 -11.55 13.56 -4.61
C GLY A 161 -10.47 12.58 -5.08
N LEU A 162 -10.48 12.15 -6.36
CA LEU A 162 -9.50 11.19 -6.89
C LEU A 162 -8.18 11.85 -7.33
N VAL A 163 -8.20 13.11 -7.70
CA VAL A 163 -7.04 13.86 -8.21
C VAL A 163 -6.84 15.12 -7.36
N SER A 164 -5.61 15.39 -6.99
CA SER A 164 -5.23 16.62 -6.28
C SER A 164 -5.38 17.84 -7.20
N THR A 165 -5.75 18.95 -6.59
CA THR A 165 -5.87 20.26 -7.26
C THR A 165 -5.18 21.34 -6.44
N GLU A 166 -5.26 22.60 -6.84
CA GLU A 166 -4.74 23.72 -6.05
C GLU A 166 -5.40 23.79 -4.66
N ASP A 167 -6.71 23.52 -4.56
CA ASP A 167 -7.51 23.63 -3.34
C ASP A 167 -7.64 22.31 -2.55
N TYR A 168 -7.17 21.17 -3.08
CA TYR A 168 -7.38 19.84 -2.51
C TYR A 168 -6.18 18.92 -2.68
N ASN A 169 -5.82 18.19 -1.63
CA ASN A 169 -4.90 17.05 -1.70
C ASN A 169 -5.68 15.74 -1.52
N THR A 170 -5.39 14.74 -2.37
CA THR A 170 -5.89 13.37 -2.19
C THR A 170 -5.29 12.74 -0.92
N PRO A 171 -5.92 11.69 -0.36
CA PRO A 171 -5.27 10.86 0.66
C PRO A 171 -3.88 10.39 0.22
N LEU A 172 -2.90 10.54 1.11
CA LEU A 172 -1.54 10.05 0.90
C LEU A 172 -1.45 8.62 1.42
N GLU A 173 -1.39 7.66 0.52
CA GLU A 173 -1.30 6.25 0.89
C GLU A 173 0.09 5.93 1.46
N LEU A 174 0.11 5.27 2.63
CA LEU A 174 1.30 4.80 3.31
C LEU A 174 1.55 3.31 3.07
N MET A 175 0.46 2.52 3.01
CA MET A 175 0.52 1.07 2.86
C MET A 175 -0.71 0.57 2.12
N ARG A 176 -0.54 -0.23 1.09
CA ARG A 176 -1.57 -1.07 0.48
C ARG A 176 -1.40 -2.49 0.99
N PHE A 177 -2.47 -3.07 1.54
CA PHE A 177 -2.45 -4.46 2.02
C PHE A 177 -3.73 -5.20 1.64
N PHE A 178 -3.71 -6.51 1.78
CA PHE A 178 -4.86 -7.36 1.51
C PHE A 178 -5.05 -8.30 2.67
N THR A 179 -6.29 -8.38 3.20
CA THR A 179 -6.58 -9.27 4.32
C THR A 179 -6.43 -10.73 3.88
N GLY A 180 -6.01 -11.59 4.81
CA GLY A 180 -6.02 -13.03 4.58
C GLY A 180 -7.44 -13.58 4.70
N PHE A 181 -7.72 -14.71 4.05
CA PHE A 181 -9.02 -15.38 4.11
C PHE A 181 -9.33 -15.93 5.50
N GLY A 182 -9.98 -15.12 6.35
CA GLY A 182 -10.50 -15.50 7.64
C GLY A 182 -9.46 -15.89 8.69
N VAL A 183 -8.26 -15.33 8.64
CA VAL A 183 -7.18 -15.57 9.61
C VAL A 183 -7.66 -15.32 11.05
N ARG A 184 -7.29 -16.18 11.99
CA ARG A 184 -7.77 -16.31 13.38
C ARG A 184 -9.20 -16.87 13.49
N GLN A 185 -10.19 -16.32 12.78
CA GLN A 185 -11.58 -16.77 12.87
C GLN A 185 -11.75 -18.24 12.44
N TYR A 186 -11.00 -18.67 11.42
CA TYR A 186 -11.10 -20.01 10.83
C TYR A 186 -9.87 -20.89 11.08
N ASN A 187 -9.04 -20.55 12.07
CA ASN A 187 -7.85 -21.32 12.43
C ASN A 187 -8.18 -22.74 12.95
N HIS A 188 -9.43 -23.00 13.29
CA HIS A 188 -9.92 -24.34 13.64
C HIS A 188 -10.06 -25.29 12.44
N ASN A 189 -9.97 -24.78 11.21
CA ASN A 189 -9.95 -25.61 10.02
C ASN A 189 -8.64 -26.40 9.98
N ILE A 190 -8.73 -27.73 10.17
CA ILE A 190 -7.56 -28.60 10.24
C ILE A 190 -7.22 -29.12 8.85
N VAL A 191 -6.04 -28.76 8.36
CA VAL A 191 -5.44 -29.31 7.14
C VAL A 191 -4.13 -29.99 7.53
N PRO A 192 -3.95 -31.31 7.26
CA PRO A 192 -2.72 -32.02 7.66
C PRO A 192 -1.45 -31.33 7.13
N GLY A 193 -0.49 -31.08 8.02
CA GLY A 193 0.77 -30.43 7.67
C GLY A 193 0.71 -28.91 7.52
N GLN A 194 -0.42 -28.26 7.83
CA GLN A 194 -0.61 -26.83 7.75
C GLN A 194 -0.80 -26.24 9.16
N GLU A 195 -0.03 -25.19 9.45
CA GLU A 195 -0.23 -24.33 10.62
C GLU A 195 -0.77 -22.97 10.17
N TRP A 196 -1.88 -22.56 10.75
CA TRP A 196 -2.48 -21.25 10.46
C TRP A 196 -1.92 -20.19 11.41
N SER A 197 -1.70 -18.99 10.90
CA SER A 197 -1.31 -17.85 11.71
C SER A 197 -2.53 -17.22 12.41
N ASP A 198 -2.34 -16.74 13.65
CA ASP A 198 -3.41 -16.05 14.40
C ASP A 198 -3.69 -14.63 13.91
N SER A 199 -2.71 -14.02 13.23
CA SER A 199 -2.81 -12.67 12.69
C SER A 199 -1.87 -12.50 11.51
N VAL A 200 -2.06 -11.44 10.74
CA VAL A 200 -1.11 -11.03 9.70
C VAL A 200 -0.43 -9.74 10.12
N LEU A 201 0.89 -9.71 10.08
CA LEU A 201 1.70 -8.51 10.24
C LEU A 201 2.03 -7.93 8.86
N TYR A 202 1.51 -6.75 8.58
CA TYR A 202 1.88 -5.95 7.43
C TYR A 202 2.89 -4.88 7.87
N LYS A 203 3.95 -4.72 7.10
CA LYS A 203 5.00 -3.75 7.38
C LYS A 203 5.49 -3.12 6.10
N THR A 204 5.52 -1.78 6.08
CA THR A 204 5.99 -0.99 4.93
C THR A 204 6.87 0.14 5.41
N GLU A 205 8.00 0.35 4.75
CA GLU A 205 8.82 1.54 4.94
C GLU A 205 8.19 2.73 4.21
N VAL A 206 8.02 3.83 4.93
CA VAL A 206 7.41 5.08 4.43
C VAL A 206 8.34 6.28 4.59
N THR A 207 9.63 6.04 4.74
CA THR A 207 10.66 7.07 4.94
C THR A 207 10.66 8.12 3.83
N ALA A 208 10.38 7.71 2.58
CA ALA A 208 10.28 8.62 1.44
C ALA A 208 9.15 9.66 1.60
N LEU A 209 8.14 9.37 2.44
CA LEU A 209 6.98 10.22 2.70
C LEU A 209 7.12 11.08 3.96
N ALA A 210 8.30 11.10 4.59
CA ALA A 210 8.57 11.74 5.89
C ALA A 210 8.20 13.23 5.95
N ASP A 211 8.28 13.96 4.83
CA ASP A 211 7.87 15.37 4.71
C ASP A 211 6.39 15.59 5.15
N ARG A 212 5.56 14.57 5.04
CA ARG A 212 4.13 14.57 5.41
C ARG A 212 3.83 13.81 6.70
N LEU A 213 4.84 13.28 7.38
CA LEU A 213 4.70 12.44 8.58
C LEU A 213 5.32 13.10 9.81
N GLN A 214 4.90 14.34 10.09
CA GLN A 214 5.36 15.12 11.22
C GLN A 214 4.26 16.02 11.79
N GLY A 215 4.39 16.38 13.08
CA GLY A 215 3.39 17.19 13.76
C GLY A 215 2.03 16.48 13.91
N GLU A 216 0.95 17.24 13.90
CA GLU A 216 -0.42 16.68 13.99
C GLU A 216 -0.93 16.25 12.62
N VAL A 217 -1.21 14.96 12.46
CA VAL A 217 -1.72 14.37 11.21
C VAL A 217 -2.94 13.48 11.48
N TRP A 218 -3.85 13.41 10.52
CA TRP A 218 -4.89 12.40 10.50
C TRP A 218 -4.35 11.13 9.84
N ILE A 219 -4.32 10.02 10.56
CA ILE A 219 -4.00 8.69 10.03
C ILE A 219 -5.28 7.87 10.00
N ALA A 220 -5.49 7.17 8.91
CA ALA A 220 -6.64 6.30 8.71
C ALA A 220 -6.22 4.90 8.25
N ALA A 221 -7.01 3.89 8.64
CA ALA A 221 -6.97 2.54 8.13
C ALA A 221 -8.31 2.23 7.46
N TYR A 222 -8.26 1.74 6.23
CA TYR A 222 -9.41 1.31 5.45
C TYR A 222 -9.34 -0.19 5.22
N ILE A 223 -10.49 -0.87 5.31
CA ILE A 223 -10.70 -2.23 4.82
C ILE A 223 -12.05 -2.27 4.13
N GLY A 224 -12.06 -2.56 2.82
CA GLY A 224 -13.26 -2.59 1.97
C GLY A 224 -14.14 -3.79 2.24
N ASN A 225 -14.76 -3.88 3.42
CA ASN A 225 -15.58 -5.01 3.83
C ASN A 225 -17.06 -4.65 3.91
N TRP A 226 -17.90 -5.71 3.89
CA TRP A 226 -19.37 -5.63 3.99
C TRP A 226 -19.90 -6.45 5.17
N ASP A 227 -19.03 -6.89 6.06
CA ASP A 227 -19.38 -7.68 7.22
C ASP A 227 -19.53 -6.81 8.46
N ALA A 228 -20.60 -7.03 9.25
CA ALA A 228 -20.90 -6.25 10.44
C ALA A 228 -19.89 -6.44 11.60
N LYS A 229 -19.13 -7.53 11.60
CA LYS A 229 -18.02 -7.77 12.56
C LYS A 229 -16.68 -7.39 11.95
N GLY A 230 -16.47 -7.67 10.65
CA GLY A 230 -15.33 -7.23 9.85
C GLY A 230 -13.99 -7.76 10.31
N HIS A 231 -13.10 -6.83 10.64
CA HIS A 231 -11.70 -7.09 11.02
C HIS A 231 -11.31 -6.30 12.24
N LYS A 232 -10.27 -6.75 12.96
CA LYS A 232 -9.58 -5.97 13.97
C LYS A 232 -8.19 -5.57 13.49
N VAL A 233 -7.77 -4.38 13.90
CA VAL A 233 -6.46 -3.83 13.53
C VAL A 233 -5.74 -3.23 14.73
N THR A 234 -4.43 -3.45 14.78
CA THR A 234 -3.50 -2.70 15.63
C THR A 234 -2.49 -2.02 14.72
N LEU A 235 -2.42 -0.69 14.75
CA LEU A 235 -1.56 0.13 13.89
C LEU A 235 -0.55 0.91 14.71
N LYS A 236 0.72 0.84 14.32
CA LYS A 236 1.83 1.59 14.93
C LYS A 236 2.68 2.25 13.86
N MET A 237 3.15 3.46 14.15
CA MET A 237 4.22 4.12 13.42
C MET A 237 5.52 3.91 14.19
N LYS A 238 6.57 3.41 13.53
CA LYS A 238 7.88 3.17 14.14
C LYS A 238 8.98 3.97 13.46
N TYR A 239 9.81 4.61 14.24
CA TYR A 239 10.91 5.45 13.82
C TYR A 239 12.22 4.83 14.31
N TYR A 240 12.98 4.27 13.37
CA TYR A 240 14.28 3.66 13.64
C TYR A 240 15.41 4.63 13.35
N PRO A 241 16.47 4.70 14.17
CA PRO A 241 17.65 5.52 13.86
C PRO A 241 18.24 5.17 12.48
N ASP A 242 18.43 6.18 11.65
CA ASP A 242 19.02 6.04 10.30
C ASP A 242 19.63 7.37 9.86
N GLU A 243 20.96 7.46 9.87
CA GLU A 243 21.71 8.67 9.56
C GLU A 243 21.82 8.98 8.05
N ASN A 244 21.52 7.99 7.20
CA ASN A 244 21.83 8.05 5.77
C ASN A 244 20.58 8.13 4.87
N ARG A 245 19.41 8.47 5.42
CA ARG A 245 18.19 8.48 4.61
C ARG A 245 18.15 9.65 3.62
N ARG A 246 17.55 9.41 2.46
CA ARG A 246 17.24 10.47 1.49
C ARG A 246 15.95 11.20 1.90
N MET A 247 15.97 12.51 1.79
CA MET A 247 14.82 13.39 2.01
C MET A 247 14.16 13.76 0.69
N TYR A 248 12.83 13.79 0.68
CA TYR A 248 12.03 14.23 -0.45
C TYR A 248 11.02 15.28 0.01
N LYS A 249 10.67 16.19 -0.89
CA LYS A 249 9.38 16.88 -0.86
C LYS A 249 8.31 15.93 -1.41
N VAL A 250 7.12 15.98 -0.81
CA VAL A 250 6.04 15.03 -1.08
C VAL A 250 4.80 15.77 -1.56
N MET A 251 4.37 15.48 -2.79
CA MET A 251 3.18 16.06 -3.40
C MET A 251 2.22 14.94 -3.82
N PRO A 252 1.10 14.71 -3.11
CA PRO A 252 0.06 13.77 -3.54
C PRO A 252 -0.54 14.22 -4.87
N LEU A 253 -0.69 13.30 -5.83
CA LEU A 253 -1.24 13.61 -7.16
C LEU A 253 -2.62 12.99 -7.37
N PHE A 254 -2.77 11.71 -7.06
CA PHE A 254 -4.03 10.99 -7.23
C PHE A 254 -4.13 9.78 -6.31
N ASN A 255 -5.37 9.38 -6.01
CA ASN A 255 -5.68 8.17 -5.27
C ASN A 255 -7.07 7.66 -5.67
N THR A 256 -7.14 6.44 -6.25
CA THR A 256 -8.39 5.81 -6.70
C THR A 256 -8.79 4.60 -5.87
N VAL A 257 -8.22 4.42 -4.68
CA VAL A 257 -8.68 3.38 -3.74
C VAL A 257 -10.12 3.66 -3.31
N ASN A 258 -10.92 2.62 -3.17
CA ASN A 258 -12.38 2.69 -3.01
C ASN A 258 -12.87 3.29 -1.68
N TYR A 259 -12.16 4.23 -1.09
CA TYR A 259 -12.50 4.83 0.21
C TYR A 259 -13.90 5.46 0.27
N LEU A 260 -14.38 6.02 -0.83
CA LEU A 260 -15.65 6.73 -0.92
C LEU A 260 -16.77 5.88 -1.56
N GLU A 261 -16.59 4.56 -1.65
CA GLU A 261 -17.60 3.65 -2.19
C GLU A 261 -18.92 3.76 -1.39
N GLN A 262 -18.83 3.83 -0.06
CA GLN A 262 -19.98 4.01 0.83
C GLN A 262 -20.65 5.38 0.71
N ALA A 263 -19.99 6.36 0.13
CA ALA A 263 -20.54 7.67 -0.23
C ALA A 263 -21.15 7.68 -1.65
N GLY A 264 -21.16 6.55 -2.36
CA GLY A 264 -21.74 6.38 -3.69
C GLY A 264 -20.80 6.69 -4.85
N GLN A 265 -19.48 6.70 -4.64
CA GLN A 265 -18.50 6.88 -5.73
C GLN A 265 -18.44 5.64 -6.62
N PRO A 266 -18.66 5.74 -7.96
CA PRO A 266 -18.73 4.60 -8.87
C PRO A 266 -17.33 4.19 -9.40
N TYR A 267 -16.39 3.78 -8.56
CA TYR A 267 -15.02 3.42 -8.93
C TYR A 267 -14.87 2.44 -10.13
N PRO A 268 -15.72 1.42 -10.31
CA PRO A 268 -15.51 0.43 -11.38
C PRO A 268 -15.54 0.97 -12.80
N THR A 269 -16.17 2.11 -13.04
CA THR A 269 -16.30 2.68 -14.40
C THR A 269 -15.19 3.65 -14.78
N PHE A 270 -14.31 3.97 -13.83
CA PHE A 270 -13.32 5.03 -13.98
C PHE A 270 -12.32 4.80 -15.11
N MET A 271 -11.54 3.69 -15.06
CA MET A 271 -10.54 3.37 -16.09
C MET A 271 -11.16 2.76 -17.36
N LEU A 272 -12.43 2.30 -17.28
CA LEU A 272 -13.14 1.78 -18.43
C LEU A 272 -13.42 2.86 -19.48
N ASN A 273 -13.71 4.08 -19.03
CA ASN A 273 -14.13 5.18 -19.89
C ASN A 273 -12.97 6.00 -20.43
N ASP A 274 -11.91 6.20 -19.63
CA ASP A 274 -10.79 7.06 -20.01
C ASP A 274 -9.53 6.71 -19.18
N LYS A 275 -8.46 7.48 -19.43
CA LYS A 275 -7.20 7.45 -18.69
C LYS A 275 -7.29 8.39 -17.48
N LEU A 276 -6.54 8.08 -16.43
CA LEU A 276 -6.33 9.02 -15.34
C LEU A 276 -5.35 10.12 -15.79
N ASN A 277 -5.77 11.38 -15.66
CA ASN A 277 -4.92 12.54 -15.91
C ASN A 277 -4.81 13.37 -14.63
N ALA A 278 -3.62 13.48 -14.08
CA ALA A 278 -3.32 14.29 -12.88
C ALA A 278 -2.41 15.45 -13.27
N LYS A 279 -2.95 16.67 -13.20
CA LYS A 279 -2.19 17.90 -13.43
C LYS A 279 -1.61 18.41 -12.11
N PHE A 280 -0.40 18.94 -12.17
CA PHE A 280 0.26 19.59 -11.03
C PHE A 280 1.17 20.70 -11.50
N THR A 281 1.47 21.65 -10.62
CA THR A 281 2.32 22.80 -10.92
C THR A 281 3.53 22.83 -10.00
N LEU A 282 4.71 22.94 -10.58
CA LEU A 282 5.97 23.18 -9.86
C LEU A 282 6.28 24.67 -9.87
N LYS A 283 6.55 25.24 -8.69
CA LYS A 283 6.90 26.66 -8.54
C LYS A 283 8.34 26.97 -8.99
N GLU A 284 9.21 25.97 -8.95
CA GLU A 284 10.61 26.02 -9.30
C GLU A 284 11.03 24.72 -9.97
N PRO A 285 12.13 24.71 -10.74
CA PRO A 285 12.67 23.47 -11.32
C PRO A 285 13.07 22.49 -10.21
N VAL A 286 12.82 21.19 -10.44
CA VAL A 286 13.17 20.11 -9.51
C VAL A 286 14.08 19.09 -10.18
N LYS A 287 14.94 18.45 -9.38
CA LYS A 287 15.89 17.45 -9.85
C LYS A 287 15.50 16.07 -9.39
N ASN A 288 15.73 15.07 -10.28
CA ASN A 288 15.52 13.66 -9.96
C ASN A 288 14.12 13.36 -9.42
N ALA A 289 13.09 13.94 -10.02
CA ALA A 289 11.70 13.68 -9.65
C ALA A 289 11.35 12.20 -9.85
N VAL A 290 10.56 11.66 -8.91
CA VAL A 290 10.13 10.27 -8.90
C VAL A 290 8.62 10.22 -8.67
N LEU A 291 7.91 9.42 -9.45
CA LEU A 291 6.55 9.02 -9.14
C LEU A 291 6.59 7.79 -8.22
N TYR A 292 6.14 7.95 -6.98
CA TYR A 292 5.89 6.89 -6.02
C TYR A 292 4.49 6.35 -6.31
N PHE A 293 4.42 5.15 -6.89
CA PHE A 293 3.22 4.64 -7.54
C PHE A 293 2.84 3.26 -7.03
N THR A 294 1.61 3.13 -6.54
CA THR A 294 1.04 1.84 -6.16
C THR A 294 -0.15 1.53 -7.05
N THR A 295 -0.21 0.32 -7.60
CA THR A 295 -1.27 -0.12 -8.50
C THR A 295 -1.67 -1.56 -8.20
N THR A 296 -2.98 -1.84 -8.19
CA THR A 296 -3.54 -3.19 -8.07
C THR A 296 -4.82 -3.30 -8.86
N GLY A 297 -4.98 -4.41 -9.59
CA GLY A 297 -6.17 -4.71 -10.39
C GLY A 297 -7.12 -5.65 -9.65
N HIS A 298 -8.41 -5.41 -9.76
CA HIS A 298 -9.45 -6.07 -9.00
C HIS A 298 -10.68 -6.38 -9.84
N GLY A 299 -11.49 -7.31 -9.32
CA GLY A 299 -12.83 -7.59 -9.80
C GLY A 299 -12.89 -8.33 -11.12
N GLY A 300 -14.13 -8.50 -11.61
CA GLY A 300 -14.43 -9.40 -12.70
C GLY A 300 -14.42 -10.87 -12.24
N TRP A 301 -14.78 -11.76 -13.15
CA TRP A 301 -14.68 -13.21 -12.96
C TRP A 301 -13.48 -13.77 -13.73
N GLY A 302 -13.67 -14.77 -14.59
CA GLY A 302 -12.57 -15.40 -15.33
C GLY A 302 -11.82 -14.48 -16.29
N ASN A 303 -12.47 -13.43 -16.80
CA ASN A 303 -11.84 -12.41 -17.67
C ASN A 303 -11.57 -11.08 -16.94
N GLY A 304 -11.79 -11.02 -15.63
CA GLY A 304 -11.58 -9.81 -14.83
C GLY A 304 -10.11 -9.47 -14.63
N ASP A 305 -9.85 -8.19 -14.38
CA ASP A 305 -8.49 -7.66 -14.27
C ASP A 305 -7.75 -8.16 -13.03
N GLU A 306 -8.45 -8.74 -12.06
CA GLU A 306 -7.82 -9.39 -10.91
C GLU A 306 -6.91 -10.56 -11.32
N PHE A 307 -7.37 -11.39 -12.28
CA PHE A 307 -6.71 -12.62 -12.70
C PHE A 307 -6.15 -12.56 -14.12
N ASN A 308 -6.17 -11.40 -14.77
CA ASN A 308 -5.66 -11.21 -16.12
C ASN A 308 -4.66 -10.07 -16.17
N GLN A 309 -3.51 -10.34 -16.75
CA GLN A 309 -2.43 -9.39 -16.89
C GLN A 309 -2.84 -8.19 -17.76
N LYS A 310 -2.66 -6.98 -17.24
CA LYS A 310 -2.91 -5.72 -17.95
C LYS A 310 -1.70 -4.80 -17.86
N PRO A 311 -1.23 -4.23 -18.96
CA PRO A 311 -0.15 -3.25 -18.91
C PRO A 311 -0.64 -1.95 -18.26
N ASN A 312 0.15 -1.45 -17.33
CA ASN A 312 0.02 -0.10 -16.78
C ASN A 312 1.03 0.80 -17.51
N THR A 313 0.56 1.81 -18.21
CA THR A 313 1.42 2.73 -18.96
C THR A 313 1.35 4.13 -18.35
N ILE A 314 2.51 4.67 -18.00
CA ILE A 314 2.67 5.98 -17.41
C ILE A 314 3.24 6.94 -18.45
N TYR A 315 2.63 8.12 -18.55
CA TYR A 315 3.09 9.22 -19.40
C TYR A 315 3.35 10.45 -18.54
N LEU A 316 4.35 11.23 -18.91
CA LEU A 316 4.63 12.56 -18.41
C LEU A 316 4.50 13.55 -19.57
N ASN A 317 3.61 14.55 -19.46
CA ASN A 317 3.37 15.56 -20.50
C ASN A 317 3.07 14.96 -21.90
N GLY A 318 2.41 13.81 -21.91
CA GLY A 318 2.07 13.06 -23.13
C GLY A 318 3.17 12.13 -23.65
N GLU A 319 4.38 12.19 -23.13
CA GLU A 319 5.47 11.28 -23.48
C GLU A 319 5.47 10.05 -22.60
N LYS A 320 5.62 8.87 -23.21
CA LYS A 320 5.64 7.59 -22.47
C LYS A 320 6.92 7.47 -21.63
N VAL A 321 6.74 7.35 -20.32
CA VAL A 321 7.84 7.08 -19.36
C VAL A 321 8.12 5.59 -19.25
N ILE A 322 7.09 4.79 -18.94
CA ILE A 322 7.21 3.34 -18.77
C ILE A 322 5.89 2.63 -19.10
N SER A 323 6.00 1.37 -19.45
CA SER A 323 4.87 0.44 -19.49
C SER A 323 5.31 -0.88 -18.89
N PHE A 324 4.57 -1.40 -17.91
CA PHE A 324 4.86 -2.65 -17.23
C PHE A 324 3.58 -3.38 -16.87
N VAL A 325 3.67 -4.68 -16.62
CA VAL A 325 2.55 -5.50 -16.16
C VAL A 325 2.74 -5.74 -14.66
N PRO A 326 1.90 -5.14 -13.79
CA PRO A 326 1.94 -5.38 -12.37
C PRO A 326 1.31 -6.76 -12.07
N TRP A 327 2.14 -7.73 -11.72
CA TRP A 327 1.70 -9.11 -11.56
C TRP A 327 2.43 -9.84 -10.44
N ARG A 328 1.71 -10.67 -9.70
CA ARG A 328 2.27 -11.55 -8.67
C ARG A 328 1.86 -13.00 -8.91
N ASP A 329 2.82 -13.90 -8.85
CA ASP A 329 2.67 -15.35 -9.00
C ASP A 329 3.15 -16.14 -7.77
N ASP A 330 3.46 -15.43 -6.68
CA ASP A 330 3.94 -15.98 -5.41
C ASP A 330 2.83 -16.19 -4.35
N CYS A 331 1.55 -16.01 -4.70
CA CYS A 331 0.44 -16.02 -3.75
C CYS A 331 0.31 -17.33 -2.97
N GLY A 332 0.63 -18.47 -3.55
CA GLY A 332 0.62 -19.77 -2.87
C GLY A 332 1.59 -19.88 -1.69
N THR A 333 2.60 -18.99 -1.61
CA THR A 333 3.56 -18.95 -0.48
C THR A 333 2.97 -18.36 0.80
N TYR A 334 1.78 -17.74 0.71
CA TYR A 334 1.09 -17.10 1.84
C TYR A 334 -0.07 -17.92 2.39
N ARG A 335 -0.07 -19.22 2.13
CA ARG A 335 -1.15 -20.12 2.52
C ARG A 335 -1.46 -20.11 4.02
N ASN A 336 -0.46 -19.90 4.88
CA ASN A 336 -0.61 -19.88 6.34
C ASN A 336 -1.55 -18.79 6.87
N TRP A 337 -1.78 -17.74 6.08
CA TRP A 337 -2.69 -16.63 6.43
C TRP A 337 -4.06 -16.74 5.76
N ASN A 338 -4.37 -17.88 5.13
CA ASN A 338 -5.57 -18.06 4.34
C ASN A 338 -6.35 -19.34 4.71
N PRO A 339 -6.79 -19.50 5.99
CA PRO A 339 -7.42 -20.74 6.46
C PRO A 339 -8.80 -21.00 5.85
N CYS A 340 -9.47 -19.95 5.34
CA CYS A 340 -10.84 -20.01 4.81
C CYS A 340 -10.92 -19.76 3.30
N SER A 341 -9.82 -19.92 2.57
CA SER A 341 -9.83 -19.72 1.11
C SER A 341 -10.71 -20.75 0.40
N GLY A 342 -11.66 -20.26 -0.42
CA GLY A 342 -12.47 -21.09 -1.30
C GLY A 342 -11.66 -21.68 -2.46
N ASN A 343 -12.24 -22.67 -3.14
CA ASN A 343 -11.64 -23.31 -4.30
C ASN A 343 -12.42 -22.97 -5.58
N PHE A 344 -11.69 -22.76 -6.66
CA PHE A 344 -12.25 -22.65 -8.00
C PHE A 344 -12.63 -24.03 -8.56
N SER A 345 -13.41 -24.05 -9.65
CA SER A 345 -13.84 -25.28 -10.32
C SER A 345 -12.68 -26.16 -10.82
N ASN A 346 -11.50 -25.58 -11.04
CA ASN A 346 -10.27 -26.30 -11.40
C ASN A 346 -9.55 -26.94 -10.19
N GLY A 347 -10.12 -26.83 -8.98
CA GLY A 347 -9.55 -27.37 -7.75
C GLY A 347 -8.48 -26.50 -7.07
N LEU A 348 -8.10 -25.36 -7.68
CA LEU A 348 -7.12 -24.45 -7.09
C LEU A 348 -7.76 -23.58 -6.01
N SER A 349 -7.02 -23.35 -4.94
CA SER A 349 -7.42 -22.42 -3.89
C SER A 349 -7.36 -20.98 -4.40
N SER A 350 -8.36 -20.18 -4.06
CA SER A 350 -8.41 -18.76 -4.42
C SER A 350 -7.19 -17.98 -3.92
N SER A 351 -6.70 -18.33 -2.71
CA SER A 351 -5.51 -17.67 -2.14
C SER A 351 -4.22 -17.93 -2.92
N ASP A 352 -4.17 -19.00 -3.72
CA ASP A 352 -2.94 -19.44 -4.39
C ASP A 352 -2.83 -18.90 -5.83
N LEU A 353 -3.91 -18.31 -6.35
CA LEU A 353 -3.93 -17.80 -7.73
C LEU A 353 -3.08 -16.54 -7.88
N SER A 354 -2.35 -16.49 -9.00
CA SER A 354 -1.64 -15.28 -9.43
C SER A 354 -2.62 -14.13 -9.67
N ARG A 355 -2.24 -12.91 -9.30
CA ARG A 355 -3.11 -11.73 -9.33
C ARG A 355 -2.40 -10.47 -9.80
N SER A 356 -3.17 -9.46 -10.15
CA SER A 356 -2.69 -8.13 -10.57
C SER A 356 -2.09 -7.34 -9.41
N ASN A 357 -0.84 -7.68 -9.08
CA ASN A 357 0.06 -7.03 -8.12
C ASN A 357 -0.31 -7.17 -6.63
N TRP A 358 -1.08 -8.19 -6.27
CA TRP A 358 -1.40 -8.43 -4.87
C TRP A 358 -1.62 -9.91 -4.55
N CYS A 359 -1.51 -10.28 -3.28
CA CYS A 359 -1.88 -11.61 -2.78
C CYS A 359 -2.58 -11.48 -1.43
N PRO A 360 -3.57 -12.33 -1.11
CA PRO A 360 -4.21 -12.35 0.20
C PRO A 360 -3.21 -12.55 1.34
N GLY A 361 -3.28 -11.70 2.36
CA GLY A 361 -2.37 -11.71 3.51
C GLY A 361 -1.04 -10.98 3.27
N THR A 362 -0.94 -10.09 2.27
CA THR A 362 0.32 -9.40 1.95
C THR A 362 0.16 -7.90 1.74
N VAL A 363 1.29 -7.21 1.67
CA VAL A 363 1.38 -5.81 1.21
C VAL A 363 1.68 -5.76 -0.29
N THR A 364 1.27 -4.68 -0.95
CA THR A 364 1.77 -4.27 -2.26
C THR A 364 2.70 -3.09 -2.08
N ASN A 365 3.95 -3.26 -2.46
CA ASN A 365 4.94 -2.19 -2.39
C ASN A 365 4.78 -1.22 -3.55
N PRO A 366 5.10 0.08 -3.35
CA PRO A 366 5.10 1.07 -4.42
C PRO A 366 6.25 0.87 -5.39
N GLU A 367 6.04 1.24 -6.63
CA GLU A 367 7.06 1.40 -7.66
C GLU A 367 7.65 2.82 -7.59
N TYR A 368 8.97 2.93 -7.71
CA TYR A 368 9.69 4.21 -7.80
C TYR A 368 9.99 4.48 -9.28
N ILE A 369 9.11 5.22 -9.95
CA ILE A 369 9.23 5.52 -11.39
C ILE A 369 9.97 6.84 -11.57
N TYR A 370 11.19 6.77 -12.09
CA TYR A 370 12.02 7.94 -12.33
C TYR A 370 11.47 8.79 -13.46
N LEU A 371 11.22 10.08 -13.17
CA LEU A 371 10.69 11.06 -14.12
C LEU A 371 11.75 12.01 -14.66
N GLY A 372 12.95 12.04 -14.06
CA GLY A 372 14.02 12.95 -14.43
C GLY A 372 13.91 14.33 -13.78
N ASP A 373 14.54 15.30 -14.40
CA ASP A 373 14.47 16.70 -14.01
C ASP A 373 13.22 17.34 -14.59
N LEU A 374 12.50 18.13 -13.81
CA LEU A 374 11.29 18.82 -14.25
C LEU A 374 11.47 20.33 -14.10
N GLU A 375 11.07 21.08 -15.13
CA GLU A 375 11.08 22.54 -15.11
C GLU A 375 9.94 23.09 -14.25
N ALA A 376 10.00 24.37 -13.91
CA ALA A 376 8.87 25.07 -13.30
C ALA A 376 7.71 25.17 -14.29
N GLY A 377 6.48 25.06 -13.81
CA GLY A 377 5.29 25.13 -14.64
C GLY A 377 4.31 23.97 -14.44
N GLU A 378 3.33 23.89 -15.32
CA GLU A 378 2.31 22.82 -15.32
C GLU A 378 2.87 21.54 -15.94
N HIS A 379 2.61 20.43 -15.25
CA HIS A 379 2.90 19.09 -15.74
C HIS A 379 1.67 18.18 -15.61
N THR A 380 1.65 17.11 -16.39
CA THR A 380 0.58 16.12 -16.36
C THR A 380 1.16 14.72 -16.29
N ILE A 381 0.78 13.96 -15.26
CA ILE A 381 0.95 12.49 -15.24
C ILE A 381 -0.33 11.88 -15.79
N THR A 382 -0.17 10.99 -16.78
CA THR A 382 -1.28 10.18 -17.29
C THR A 382 -1.02 8.71 -16.99
N VAL A 383 -2.01 8.02 -16.41
CA VAL A 383 -2.00 6.56 -16.22
C VAL A 383 -3.04 5.95 -17.15
N ALA A 384 -2.61 5.03 -18.02
CA ALA A 384 -3.46 4.31 -18.95
C ALA A 384 -3.40 2.81 -18.67
N ILE A 385 -4.57 2.21 -18.47
CA ILE A 385 -4.73 0.76 -18.24
C ILE A 385 -5.89 0.29 -19.11
N PRO A 386 -5.72 -0.75 -19.94
CA PRO A 386 -6.81 -1.31 -20.74
C PRO A 386 -7.73 -2.16 -19.85
N GLN A 387 -8.53 -1.50 -19.01
CA GLN A 387 -9.45 -2.16 -18.09
C GLN A 387 -10.42 -3.08 -18.86
N GLY A 388 -10.64 -4.28 -18.32
CA GLY A 388 -11.57 -5.24 -18.90
C GLY A 388 -13.02 -4.78 -18.82
N ALA A 389 -13.81 -5.17 -19.83
CA ALA A 389 -15.24 -4.92 -19.83
C ALA A 389 -15.95 -5.65 -18.66
N PRO A 390 -17.12 -5.17 -18.22
CA PRO A 390 -17.94 -5.88 -17.24
C PRO A 390 -18.21 -7.31 -17.64
N GLU A 391 -18.15 -8.25 -16.70
CA GLU A 391 -18.44 -9.67 -16.89
C GLU A 391 -19.63 -10.06 -15.99
N GLY A 392 -20.81 -10.25 -16.59
CA GLY A 392 -22.05 -10.45 -15.85
C GLY A 392 -22.36 -9.25 -14.94
N GLY A 393 -22.52 -9.50 -13.64
CA GLY A 393 -22.73 -8.47 -12.62
C GLY A 393 -21.44 -7.93 -11.97
N SER A 394 -20.26 -8.37 -12.43
CA SER A 394 -18.97 -8.01 -11.86
C SER A 394 -18.22 -7.04 -12.77
N ASN A 395 -17.63 -6.01 -12.19
CA ASN A 395 -16.80 -5.04 -12.88
C ASN A 395 -15.35 -5.18 -12.43
N SER A 396 -14.42 -5.01 -13.37
CA SER A 396 -13.02 -4.79 -13.06
C SER A 396 -12.81 -3.35 -12.61
N TYR A 397 -11.81 -3.11 -11.75
CA TYR A 397 -11.39 -1.76 -11.34
C TYR A 397 -9.92 -1.76 -10.91
N TRP A 398 -9.32 -0.57 -10.92
CA TRP A 398 -7.92 -0.39 -10.55
C TRP A 398 -7.79 0.58 -9.37
N CYS A 399 -7.13 0.12 -8.31
CA CYS A 399 -6.75 0.95 -7.19
C CYS A 399 -5.35 1.52 -7.44
N LEU A 400 -5.29 2.82 -7.73
CA LEU A 400 -4.05 3.54 -8.02
C LEU A 400 -3.77 4.57 -6.93
N SER A 401 -2.53 4.72 -6.53
CA SER A 401 -2.08 5.90 -5.80
C SER A 401 -0.77 6.41 -6.40
N GLY A 402 -0.65 7.72 -6.55
CA GLY A 402 0.51 8.37 -7.12
C GLY A 402 0.90 9.62 -6.36
N THR A 403 2.17 9.69 -5.98
CA THR A 403 2.76 10.81 -5.24
C THR A 403 4.06 11.21 -5.92
N LEU A 404 4.23 12.50 -6.18
CA LEU A 404 5.50 13.04 -6.67
C LEU A 404 6.45 13.22 -5.49
N LEU A 405 7.65 12.67 -5.62
CA LEU A 405 8.81 12.85 -4.74
C LEU A 405 9.89 13.64 -5.48
N TYR A 406 10.45 14.71 -4.85
CA TYR A 406 11.47 15.55 -5.47
C TYR A 406 12.36 16.27 -4.47
#